data_7d7fcb66fbc2a8913a47b2024ed9d01a
#
_entry.id   7d7fcb66fbc2a8913a47b2024ed9d01a
#
_cell.length_a   1.000
_cell.length_b   1.000
_cell.length_c   1.000
_cell.angle_alpha   90.00
_cell.angle_beta   90.00
_cell.angle_gamma   90.00
#
_symmetry.space_group_name_H-M   'P 1'
#
loop_
_entity.id
_entity.type
_entity.pdbx_description
1 polymer ?
#
loop_
_entity_poly.entity_id
_entity_poly.type
_entity_poly.pdbx_seq_one_letter_code
_entity_poly.pdbx_strand_id
1 'polypeptide(L)'
;MNILYIGSSAAFSLIPFKKLLASAYSISAVGVYKPLIFEHKVIALENESLALSAQQHAIPVIDLSLPVAELIEQISLLDIDLILMSCYSRRLPDDLINLAKAGCFNMHPSLLPRYRGPEPVFWQMKQAAEMGVSWHLVTHDLDAGDIVKQQKIKLDDGLSFEEINRSLANTGAELMLAVLADLSAQRLLKTTQDQALASYYPYPEKDDFTVDTSGSAQRAYNFMRATQVFGHVYHCDSAQHHFLLDEAIDYDNNASQASVDVQGNRLYIPFNEGVLIATYTGKLSS
;
A
#
# COMPACT_ATOMS: atom_id res chain seq x y z
N MET A 1 -1.90 -4.87 -27.67
CA MET A 1 -2.08 -3.80 -26.66
C MET A 1 -0.69 -3.46 -26.11
N ASN A 2 -0.22 -2.25 -26.38
CA ASN A 2 1.08 -1.74 -25.94
C ASN A 2 0.96 -1.16 -24.54
N ILE A 3 1.61 -1.76 -23.56
CA ILE A 3 1.46 -1.40 -22.15
C ILE A 3 2.72 -0.67 -21.67
N LEU A 4 2.54 0.52 -21.09
CA LEU A 4 3.51 1.15 -20.20
C LEU A 4 3.19 0.75 -18.75
N TYR A 5 4.11 0.03 -18.11
CA TYR A 5 3.98 -0.30 -16.70
C TYR A 5 4.77 0.69 -15.84
N ILE A 6 4.11 1.35 -14.89
CA ILE A 6 4.73 2.33 -13.98
C ILE A 6 4.70 1.77 -12.56
N GLY A 7 5.85 1.80 -11.89
CA GLY A 7 5.91 1.28 -10.53
C GLY A 7 7.21 1.58 -9.78
N SER A 8 7.33 0.95 -8.63
CA SER A 8 8.52 0.99 -7.77
C SER A 8 9.16 -0.40 -7.69
N SER A 9 10.20 -0.53 -6.87
CA SER A 9 10.83 -1.82 -6.58
C SER A 9 10.21 -2.56 -5.40
N ALA A 10 9.06 -2.12 -4.88
CA ALA A 10 8.34 -2.82 -3.83
C ALA A 10 7.57 -4.04 -4.36
N ALA A 11 7.31 -5.01 -3.48
CA ALA A 11 6.55 -6.21 -3.82
C ALA A 11 5.20 -5.89 -4.48
N PHE A 12 4.55 -4.80 -4.04
CA PHE A 12 3.29 -4.32 -4.59
C PHE A 12 3.36 -3.90 -6.07
N SER A 13 4.55 -3.59 -6.60
CA SER A 13 4.79 -3.39 -8.04
C SER A 13 5.39 -4.60 -8.73
N LEU A 14 6.35 -5.28 -8.08
CA LEU A 14 7.07 -6.38 -8.71
C LEU A 14 6.19 -7.61 -8.98
N ILE A 15 5.26 -7.92 -8.07
CA ILE A 15 4.38 -9.08 -8.23
C ILE A 15 3.44 -8.93 -9.45
N PRO A 16 2.69 -7.82 -9.61
CA PRO A 16 1.89 -7.61 -10.81
C PRO A 16 2.74 -7.53 -12.09
N PHE A 17 3.92 -6.90 -12.04
CA PHE A 17 4.83 -6.85 -13.18
C PHE A 17 5.26 -8.24 -13.65
N LYS A 18 5.70 -9.10 -12.73
CA LYS A 18 6.06 -10.50 -13.04
C LYS A 18 4.88 -11.28 -13.61
N LYS A 19 3.69 -11.05 -13.06
CA LYS A 19 2.47 -11.67 -13.58
C LYS A 19 2.16 -11.21 -14.99
N LEU A 20 2.38 -9.91 -15.29
CA LEU A 20 2.21 -9.35 -16.61
C LEU A 20 3.23 -9.91 -17.61
N LEU A 21 4.51 -10.03 -17.21
CA LEU A 21 5.57 -10.67 -18.00
C LEU A 21 5.24 -12.11 -18.39
N ALA A 22 4.60 -12.86 -17.49
CA ALA A 22 4.19 -14.25 -17.74
C ALA A 22 2.90 -14.37 -18.57
N SER A 23 2.27 -13.24 -18.93
CA SER A 23 1.02 -13.21 -19.70
C SER A 23 1.26 -13.07 -21.19
N ALA A 24 0.18 -13.09 -21.98
CA ALA A 24 0.22 -12.86 -23.42
C ALA A 24 0.24 -11.36 -23.81
N TYR A 25 0.27 -10.45 -22.84
CA TYR A 25 0.27 -9.02 -23.12
C TYR A 25 1.69 -8.46 -23.29
N SER A 26 1.84 -7.48 -24.19
CA SER A 26 3.14 -6.88 -24.49
C SER A 26 3.41 -5.67 -23.58
N ILE A 27 4.57 -5.65 -22.93
CA ILE A 27 5.06 -4.50 -22.17
C ILE A 27 6.01 -3.72 -23.07
N SER A 28 5.61 -2.52 -23.48
CA SER A 28 6.40 -1.67 -24.37
C SER A 28 7.51 -0.93 -23.64
N ALA A 29 7.27 -0.55 -22.39
CA ALA A 29 8.27 0.07 -21.52
C ALA A 29 7.87 -0.04 -20.05
N VAL A 30 8.84 0.19 -19.17
CA VAL A 30 8.64 0.34 -17.73
C VAL A 30 9.04 1.74 -17.31
N GLY A 31 8.13 2.45 -16.65
CA GLY A 31 8.40 3.76 -16.06
C GLY A 31 8.81 3.60 -14.59
N VAL A 32 9.97 4.15 -14.23
CA VAL A 32 10.44 4.18 -12.84
C VAL A 32 10.87 5.59 -12.48
N TYR A 33 10.68 5.97 -11.23
CA TYR A 33 11.26 7.18 -10.69
C TYR A 33 12.64 6.84 -10.10
N LYS A 34 13.70 7.52 -10.52
CA LYS A 34 15.05 7.31 -9.98
C LYS A 34 15.12 7.68 -8.51
N PRO A 35 16.04 7.07 -7.76
CA PRO A 35 15.80 6.53 -6.43
C PRO A 35 15.15 7.53 -5.52
N LEU A 36 14.12 7.08 -4.80
CA LEU A 36 13.54 7.78 -3.67
C LEU A 36 14.63 7.95 -2.61
N ILE A 37 15.28 9.10 -2.62
CA ILE A 37 16.04 9.56 -1.46
C ILE A 37 15.01 10.20 -0.53
N PHE A 38 14.52 9.45 0.43
CA PHE A 38 13.71 9.98 1.51
C PHE A 38 14.67 10.33 2.66
N GLU A 39 14.73 11.60 3.04
CA GLU A 39 15.49 12.11 4.19
C GLU A 39 16.93 11.57 4.30
N HIS A 40 17.69 11.59 3.21
CA HIS A 40 19.07 11.09 3.13
C HIS A 40 19.28 9.57 3.36
N LYS A 41 18.20 8.79 3.47
CA LYS A 41 18.28 7.33 3.42
C LYS A 41 17.87 6.85 2.03
N VAL A 42 18.80 6.18 1.34
CA VAL A 42 18.44 5.28 0.24
C VAL A 42 17.55 4.22 0.89
N ILE A 43 16.25 4.23 0.58
CA ILE A 43 15.38 3.10 0.95
C ILE A 43 16.00 1.88 0.30
N ALA A 44 16.45 0.92 1.10
CA ALA A 44 17.08 -0.29 0.62
C ALA A 44 16.13 -0.91 -0.41
N LEU A 45 16.54 -0.82 -1.68
CA LEU A 45 15.87 -1.52 -2.75
C LEU A 45 15.92 -3.00 -2.38
N GLU A 46 14.79 -3.68 -2.47
CA GLU A 46 14.80 -5.14 -2.47
C GLU A 46 15.92 -5.61 -3.43
N ASN A 47 16.46 -6.79 -3.21
CA ASN A 47 17.52 -7.37 -4.07
C ASN A 47 17.12 -7.43 -5.55
N GLU A 48 15.89 -7.13 -5.88
CA GLU A 48 15.31 -7.07 -7.21
C GLU A 48 14.65 -5.71 -7.44
N SER A 49 15.17 -4.92 -8.40
CA SER A 49 14.54 -3.68 -8.81
C SER A 49 13.66 -3.88 -10.03
N LEU A 50 12.57 -3.12 -10.12
CA LEU A 50 11.67 -3.13 -11.29
C LEU A 50 12.44 -2.79 -12.57
N ALA A 51 13.36 -1.81 -12.53
CA ALA A 51 14.20 -1.45 -13.66
C ALA A 51 15.13 -2.59 -14.08
N LEU A 52 15.78 -3.24 -13.11
CA LEU A 52 16.65 -4.39 -13.39
C LEU A 52 15.86 -5.55 -13.99
N SER A 53 14.70 -5.85 -13.44
CA SER A 53 13.83 -6.91 -13.97
C SER A 53 13.37 -6.60 -15.39
N ALA A 54 13.02 -5.35 -15.71
CA ALA A 54 12.69 -4.92 -17.06
C ALA A 54 13.87 -5.10 -18.03
N GLN A 55 15.08 -4.67 -17.63
CA GLN A 55 16.30 -4.80 -18.43
C GLN A 55 16.65 -6.27 -18.74
N GLN A 56 16.49 -7.17 -17.78
CA GLN A 56 16.70 -8.61 -17.97
C GLN A 56 15.78 -9.21 -19.03
N HIS A 57 14.61 -8.60 -19.26
CA HIS A 57 13.66 -8.99 -20.29
C HIS A 57 13.74 -8.12 -21.55
N ALA A 58 14.80 -7.32 -21.71
CA ALA A 58 15.01 -6.40 -22.83
C ALA A 58 13.84 -5.37 -22.99
N ILE A 59 13.18 -5.01 -21.89
CA ILE A 59 12.12 -4.01 -21.89
C ILE A 59 12.75 -2.62 -21.60
N PRO A 60 12.48 -1.60 -22.42
CA PRO A 60 12.96 -0.24 -22.21
C PRO A 60 12.53 0.30 -20.85
N VAL A 61 13.44 1.03 -20.19
CA VAL A 61 13.18 1.69 -18.90
C VAL A 61 13.18 3.20 -19.10
N ILE A 62 12.08 3.84 -18.73
CA ILE A 62 11.90 5.30 -18.79
C ILE A 62 12.10 5.89 -17.39
N ASP A 63 12.95 6.90 -17.32
CA ASP A 63 13.19 7.66 -16.09
C ASP A 63 12.12 8.74 -15.90
N LEU A 64 11.13 8.47 -15.04
CA LEU A 64 10.02 9.41 -14.78
C LEU A 64 10.45 10.67 -13.98
N SER A 65 11.72 10.85 -13.68
CA SER A 65 12.27 12.10 -13.09
C SER A 65 12.60 13.17 -14.14
N LEU A 66 12.58 12.81 -15.42
CA LEU A 66 12.83 13.73 -16.53
C LEU A 66 11.72 14.80 -16.63
N PRO A 67 12.03 15.93 -17.28
CA PRO A 67 11.02 16.96 -17.61
C PRO A 67 9.84 16.37 -18.38
N VAL A 68 8.63 16.83 -18.09
CA VAL A 68 7.39 16.29 -18.69
C VAL A 68 7.42 16.32 -20.22
N ALA A 69 7.99 17.34 -20.82
CA ALA A 69 8.12 17.45 -22.28
C ALA A 69 8.95 16.31 -22.88
N GLU A 70 10.07 15.94 -22.23
CA GLU A 70 10.91 14.82 -22.66
C GLU A 70 10.20 13.48 -22.48
N LEU A 71 9.43 13.33 -21.39
CA LEU A 71 8.63 12.13 -21.16
C LEU A 71 7.54 11.96 -22.22
N ILE A 72 6.85 13.04 -22.59
CA ILE A 72 5.85 13.04 -23.67
C ILE A 72 6.50 12.59 -24.97
N GLU A 73 7.66 13.16 -25.33
CA GLU A 73 8.38 12.79 -26.55
C GLU A 73 8.72 11.28 -26.55
N GLN A 74 9.37 10.78 -25.48
CA GLN A 74 9.76 9.38 -25.39
C GLN A 74 8.57 8.42 -25.41
N ILE A 75 7.51 8.71 -24.65
CA ILE A 75 6.35 7.82 -24.51
C ILE A 75 5.49 7.83 -25.77
N SER A 76 5.38 8.99 -26.44
CA SER A 76 4.62 9.10 -27.71
C SER A 76 5.16 8.19 -28.82
N LEU A 77 6.47 7.95 -28.84
CA LEU A 77 7.12 7.05 -29.82
C LEU A 77 6.75 5.58 -29.60
N LEU A 78 6.25 5.22 -28.43
CA LEU A 78 5.90 3.84 -28.08
C LEU A 78 4.47 3.43 -28.46
N ASP A 79 3.67 4.39 -28.94
CA ASP A 79 2.26 4.15 -29.34
C ASP A 79 1.45 3.41 -28.26
N ILE A 80 1.48 3.93 -27.03
CA ILE A 80 0.92 3.26 -25.85
C ILE A 80 -0.59 3.17 -25.91
N ASP A 81 -1.12 1.96 -25.74
CA ASP A 81 -2.55 1.73 -25.60
C ASP A 81 -3.02 1.91 -24.15
N LEU A 82 -2.20 1.50 -23.19
CA LEU A 82 -2.57 1.41 -21.77
C LEU A 82 -1.41 1.76 -20.85
N ILE A 83 -1.70 2.53 -19.80
CA ILE A 83 -0.78 2.69 -18.67
C ILE A 83 -1.33 1.91 -17.47
N LEU A 84 -0.50 1.04 -16.89
CA LEU A 84 -0.77 0.37 -15.63
C LEU A 84 0.17 0.90 -14.56
N MET A 85 -0.38 1.35 -13.45
CA MET A 85 0.39 1.89 -12.33
C MET A 85 0.22 1.05 -11.07
N SER A 86 1.30 0.90 -10.31
CA SER A 86 1.29 0.22 -9.02
C SER A 86 2.40 0.78 -8.13
N CYS A 87 2.06 1.22 -6.93
CA CYS A 87 3.03 1.77 -5.98
C CYS A 87 3.85 2.94 -6.57
N TYR A 88 3.15 3.90 -7.13
CA TYR A 88 3.74 5.14 -7.64
C TYR A 88 3.28 6.31 -6.77
N SER A 89 4.20 6.90 -6.01
CA SER A 89 3.91 7.85 -4.95
C SER A 89 3.74 9.31 -5.42
N ARG A 90 3.75 9.54 -6.74
CA ARG A 90 3.62 10.88 -7.31
C ARG A 90 2.41 10.96 -8.22
N ARG A 91 1.90 12.16 -8.40
CA ARG A 91 0.88 12.42 -9.41
C ARG A 91 1.50 12.33 -10.81
N LEU A 92 0.91 11.53 -11.67
CA LEU A 92 1.26 11.51 -13.08
C LEU A 92 0.64 12.74 -13.76
N PRO A 93 1.40 13.53 -14.53
CA PRO A 93 0.86 14.67 -15.28
C PRO A 93 -0.28 14.25 -16.23
N ASP A 94 -1.30 15.10 -16.33
CA ASP A 94 -2.48 14.82 -17.16
C ASP A 94 -2.12 14.57 -18.63
N ASP A 95 -1.11 15.30 -19.15
CA ASP A 95 -0.60 15.10 -20.52
C ASP A 95 -0.03 13.69 -20.73
N LEU A 96 0.60 13.09 -19.72
CA LEU A 96 1.10 11.70 -19.79
C LEU A 96 -0.05 10.69 -19.68
N ILE A 97 -1.03 10.95 -18.81
CA ILE A 97 -2.23 10.10 -18.66
C ILE A 97 -2.96 10.00 -20.01
N ASN A 98 -3.08 11.12 -20.71
CA ASN A 98 -3.80 11.25 -21.98
C ASN A 98 -3.08 10.60 -23.19
N LEU A 99 -1.82 10.18 -23.05
CA LEU A 99 -1.13 9.42 -24.10
C LEU A 99 -1.66 7.99 -24.25
N ALA A 100 -2.27 7.44 -23.22
CA ALA A 100 -2.80 6.08 -23.24
C ALA A 100 -4.21 6.03 -23.85
N LYS A 101 -4.35 5.40 -25.02
CA LYS A 101 -5.60 5.32 -25.80
C LYS A 101 -6.76 4.68 -25.05
N ALA A 102 -6.47 3.62 -24.26
CA ALA A 102 -7.46 2.89 -23.47
C ALA A 102 -7.54 3.36 -22.02
N GLY A 103 -6.66 4.29 -21.63
CA GLY A 103 -6.62 4.91 -20.30
C GLY A 103 -5.42 4.52 -19.44
N CYS A 104 -5.35 5.18 -18.30
CA CYS A 104 -4.37 4.94 -17.26
C CYS A 104 -5.07 4.36 -16.03
N PHE A 105 -4.59 3.24 -15.51
CA PHE A 105 -5.18 2.54 -14.38
C PHE A 105 -4.17 2.38 -13.25
N ASN A 106 -4.62 2.61 -12.03
CA ASN A 106 -3.81 2.42 -10.83
C ASN A 106 -4.34 1.30 -9.95
N MET A 107 -3.43 0.52 -9.40
CA MET A 107 -3.70 -0.47 -8.35
C MET A 107 -3.56 0.17 -6.97
N HIS A 108 -4.66 0.26 -6.24
CA HIS A 108 -4.72 0.89 -4.93
C HIS A 108 -5.03 -0.14 -3.84
N PRO A 109 -4.25 -0.22 -2.73
CA PRO A 109 -4.41 -1.26 -1.72
C PRO A 109 -5.50 -0.90 -0.69
N SER A 110 -6.71 -0.57 -1.18
CA SER A 110 -7.90 -0.41 -0.36
C SER A 110 -9.17 -0.76 -1.15
N LEU A 111 -10.29 -0.84 -0.42
CA LEU A 111 -11.63 -0.90 -1.00
C LEU A 111 -12.13 0.53 -1.26
N LEU A 112 -11.74 1.14 -2.39
CA LEU A 112 -12.22 2.46 -2.79
C LEU A 112 -13.75 2.49 -2.81
N PRO A 113 -14.39 3.63 -2.46
CA PRO A 113 -13.82 4.97 -2.30
C PRO A 113 -13.19 5.27 -0.93
N ARG A 114 -13.12 4.30 -0.04
CA ARG A 114 -12.51 4.46 1.28
C ARG A 114 -10.99 4.35 1.19
N TYR A 115 -10.30 5.06 2.08
CA TYR A 115 -8.84 5.03 2.22
C TYR A 115 -8.09 5.43 0.96
N ARG A 116 -8.52 6.51 0.27
CA ARG A 116 -7.71 7.21 -0.71
C ARG A 116 -6.47 7.80 -0.03
N GLY A 117 -5.39 7.99 -0.79
CA GLY A 117 -4.16 8.60 -0.30
C GLY A 117 -2.97 7.65 -0.24
N PRO A 118 -1.81 8.11 0.27
CA PRO A 118 -0.51 7.43 0.04
C PRO A 118 -0.29 6.14 0.82
N GLU A 119 -0.85 6.00 2.03
CA GLU A 119 -0.58 4.84 2.92
C GLU A 119 -1.87 4.17 3.43
N PRO A 120 -2.72 3.66 2.53
CA PRO A 120 -4.02 3.11 2.93
C PRO A 120 -3.92 1.88 3.83
N VAL A 121 -2.86 1.06 3.70
CA VAL A 121 -2.65 -0.12 4.56
C VAL A 121 -2.48 0.29 6.01
N PHE A 122 -1.69 1.34 6.29
CA PHE A 122 -1.53 1.87 7.65
C PHE A 122 -2.88 2.22 8.28
N TRP A 123 -3.69 3.01 7.58
CA TRP A 123 -4.96 3.51 8.09
C TRP A 123 -6.02 2.42 8.26
N GLN A 124 -6.05 1.47 7.33
CA GLN A 124 -6.93 0.31 7.43
C GLN A 124 -6.56 -0.55 8.65
N MET A 125 -5.27 -0.79 8.91
CA MET A 125 -4.81 -1.53 10.08
C MET A 125 -5.10 -0.77 11.39
N LYS A 126 -4.85 0.55 11.41
CA LYS A 126 -5.16 1.40 12.58
C LYS A 126 -6.65 1.36 12.95
N GLN A 127 -7.52 1.34 11.95
CA GLN A 127 -8.98 1.34 12.13
C GLN A 127 -9.61 -0.04 12.13
N ALA A 128 -8.81 -1.11 12.03
CA ALA A 128 -9.26 -2.49 11.90
C ALA A 128 -10.34 -2.66 10.81
N ALA A 129 -10.10 -2.00 9.67
CA ALA A 129 -11.02 -1.99 8.54
C ALA A 129 -10.89 -3.23 7.65
N GLU A 130 -11.89 -3.44 6.81
CA GLU A 130 -11.83 -4.46 5.77
C GLU A 130 -10.73 -4.14 4.76
N MET A 131 -9.88 -5.12 4.48
CA MET A 131 -8.79 -5.01 3.53
C MET A 131 -9.21 -5.44 2.13
N GLY A 132 -8.59 -4.83 1.14
CA GLY A 132 -8.82 -5.21 -0.25
C GLY A 132 -7.96 -4.41 -1.22
N VAL A 133 -8.17 -4.65 -2.49
CA VAL A 133 -7.45 -3.97 -3.57
C VAL A 133 -8.42 -3.53 -4.65
N SER A 134 -8.20 -2.35 -5.20
CA SER A 134 -8.98 -1.77 -6.28
C SER A 134 -8.08 -1.43 -7.47
N TRP A 135 -8.54 -1.76 -8.68
CA TRP A 135 -8.08 -1.15 -9.91
C TRP A 135 -9.05 -0.05 -10.30
N HIS A 136 -8.55 1.16 -10.51
CA HIS A 136 -9.35 2.32 -10.87
C HIS A 136 -8.67 3.14 -11.96
N LEU A 137 -9.45 3.94 -12.68
CA LEU A 137 -8.93 4.93 -13.61
C LEU A 137 -8.16 6.02 -12.87
N VAL A 138 -7.04 6.42 -13.42
CA VAL A 138 -6.30 7.60 -12.95
C VAL A 138 -6.95 8.84 -13.53
N THR A 139 -7.24 9.81 -12.67
CA THR A 139 -7.83 11.10 -13.02
C THR A 139 -7.02 12.23 -12.37
N HIS A 140 -7.46 13.47 -12.58
CA HIS A 140 -6.86 14.64 -11.93
C HIS A 140 -6.88 14.50 -10.40
N ASP A 141 -8.00 14.03 -9.83
CA ASP A 141 -8.15 13.84 -8.39
C ASP A 141 -7.58 12.50 -7.97
N LEU A 142 -6.76 12.51 -6.91
CA LEU A 142 -6.08 11.31 -6.41
C LEU A 142 -7.09 10.24 -5.99
N ASP A 143 -6.88 9.02 -6.50
CA ASP A 143 -7.63 7.80 -6.22
C ASP A 143 -9.16 7.94 -6.39
N ALA A 144 -9.64 8.95 -7.16
CA ALA A 144 -11.05 9.29 -7.28
C ALA A 144 -11.72 8.80 -8.57
N GLY A 145 -10.96 8.28 -9.53
CA GLY A 145 -11.49 7.77 -10.79
C GLY A 145 -12.31 6.49 -10.64
N ASP A 146 -13.07 6.17 -11.68
CA ASP A 146 -13.98 5.02 -11.70
C ASP A 146 -13.27 3.71 -11.37
N ILE A 147 -13.87 2.91 -10.51
CA ILE A 147 -13.38 1.56 -10.17
C ILE A 147 -13.73 0.62 -11.32
N VAL A 148 -12.73 -0.17 -11.76
CA VAL A 148 -12.92 -1.17 -12.83
C VAL A 148 -12.92 -2.59 -12.31
N LYS A 149 -12.17 -2.87 -11.25
CA LYS A 149 -12.17 -4.14 -10.51
C LYS A 149 -11.83 -3.88 -9.05
N GLN A 150 -12.45 -4.66 -8.18
CA GLN A 150 -12.18 -4.58 -6.75
C GLN A 150 -12.39 -5.93 -6.10
N GLN A 151 -11.56 -6.25 -5.12
CA GLN A 151 -11.71 -7.49 -4.35
C GLN A 151 -11.31 -7.28 -2.89
N LYS A 152 -12.21 -7.69 -1.99
CA LYS A 152 -11.93 -7.85 -0.57
C LYS A 152 -11.04 -9.06 -0.33
N ILE A 153 -10.09 -8.93 0.60
CA ILE A 153 -9.27 -10.03 1.09
C ILE A 153 -9.46 -10.22 2.59
N LYS A 154 -9.26 -11.46 3.04
CA LYS A 154 -9.14 -11.77 4.46
C LYS A 154 -7.65 -11.98 4.76
N LEU A 155 -7.18 -11.33 5.80
CA LEU A 155 -5.81 -11.50 6.31
C LEU A 155 -5.84 -12.30 7.60
N ASP A 156 -4.77 -13.04 7.84
CA ASP A 156 -4.51 -13.67 9.13
C ASP A 156 -3.96 -12.63 10.11
N ASP A 157 -3.99 -12.97 11.41
CA ASP A 157 -3.45 -12.12 12.46
C ASP A 157 -1.92 -12.07 12.43
N GLY A 158 -1.39 -10.96 12.92
CA GLY A 158 0.04 -10.78 13.15
C GLY A 158 0.91 -10.62 11.91
N LEU A 159 0.31 -10.41 10.73
CA LEU A 159 1.06 -10.19 9.50
C LEU A 159 1.85 -8.87 9.57
N SER A 160 3.07 -8.92 9.07
CA SER A 160 3.90 -7.75 8.81
C SER A 160 3.36 -6.94 7.63
N PHE A 161 3.81 -5.69 7.51
CA PHE A 161 3.49 -4.82 6.37
C PHE A 161 3.83 -5.48 5.02
N GLU A 162 4.97 -6.17 4.95
CA GLU A 162 5.41 -6.86 3.74
C GLU A 162 4.47 -8.00 3.36
N GLU A 163 4.07 -8.85 4.32
CA GLU A 163 3.16 -9.97 4.09
C GLU A 163 1.77 -9.49 3.65
N ILE A 164 1.28 -8.40 4.26
CA ILE A 164 0.02 -7.75 3.84
C ILE A 164 0.13 -7.26 2.40
N ASN A 165 1.18 -6.51 2.08
CA ASN A 165 1.39 -5.99 0.73
C ASN A 165 1.56 -7.10 -0.31
N ARG A 166 2.23 -8.21 0.03
CA ARG A 166 2.33 -9.38 -0.85
C ARG A 166 0.95 -10.00 -1.13
N SER A 167 0.11 -10.12 -0.11
CA SER A 167 -1.25 -10.66 -0.24
C SER A 167 -2.12 -9.77 -1.13
N LEU A 168 -2.07 -8.46 -0.91
CA LEU A 168 -2.76 -7.45 -1.73
C LEU A 168 -2.23 -7.46 -3.18
N ALA A 169 -0.91 -7.52 -3.36
CA ALA A 169 -0.26 -7.53 -4.68
C ALA A 169 -0.64 -8.76 -5.50
N ASN A 170 -0.68 -9.95 -4.89
CA ASN A 170 -1.11 -11.17 -5.57
C ASN A 170 -2.56 -11.05 -6.05
N THR A 171 -3.47 -10.61 -5.18
CA THR A 171 -4.87 -10.37 -5.56
C THR A 171 -4.97 -9.30 -6.66
N GLY A 172 -4.24 -8.19 -6.51
CA GLY A 172 -4.21 -7.11 -7.50
C GLY A 172 -3.66 -7.56 -8.86
N ALA A 173 -2.69 -8.47 -8.87
CA ALA A 173 -2.13 -9.04 -10.09
C ALA A 173 -3.15 -9.93 -10.83
N GLU A 174 -3.95 -10.71 -10.12
CA GLU A 174 -5.05 -11.48 -10.74
C GLU A 174 -6.13 -10.55 -11.31
N LEU A 175 -6.52 -9.53 -10.55
CA LEU A 175 -7.47 -8.52 -11.03
C LEU A 175 -6.95 -7.75 -12.25
N MET A 176 -5.65 -7.47 -12.32
CA MET A 176 -5.02 -6.83 -13.49
C MET A 176 -5.26 -7.64 -14.76
N LEU A 177 -5.03 -8.95 -14.70
CA LEU A 177 -5.28 -9.81 -15.87
C LEU A 177 -6.75 -9.84 -16.26
N ALA A 178 -7.67 -9.79 -15.27
CA ALA A 178 -9.10 -9.68 -15.53
C ALA A 178 -9.47 -8.32 -16.16
N VAL A 179 -8.85 -7.21 -15.73
CA VAL A 179 -9.01 -5.89 -16.36
C VAL A 179 -8.55 -5.94 -17.81
N LEU A 180 -7.37 -6.49 -18.07
CA LEU A 180 -6.82 -6.61 -19.42
C LEU A 180 -7.69 -7.48 -20.36
N ALA A 181 -8.21 -8.58 -19.83
CA ALA A 181 -9.12 -9.44 -20.57
C ALA A 181 -10.44 -8.72 -20.91
N ASP A 182 -11.02 -7.98 -19.96
CA ASP A 182 -12.24 -7.22 -20.17
C ASP A 182 -12.04 -6.04 -21.14
N LEU A 183 -10.89 -5.36 -21.07
CA LEU A 183 -10.49 -4.32 -22.03
C LEU A 183 -10.38 -4.90 -23.45
N SER A 184 -9.67 -6.03 -23.61
CA SER A 184 -9.48 -6.69 -24.90
C SER A 184 -10.80 -7.15 -25.52
N ALA A 185 -11.76 -7.56 -24.67
CA ALA A 185 -13.09 -7.97 -25.08
C ALA A 185 -14.08 -6.79 -25.21
N GLN A 186 -13.65 -5.55 -25.01
CA GLN A 186 -14.48 -4.33 -25.02
C GLN A 186 -15.70 -4.39 -24.08
N ARG A 187 -15.54 -5.04 -22.93
CA ARG A 187 -16.60 -5.22 -21.93
C ARG A 187 -16.24 -4.71 -20.53
N LEU A 188 -15.18 -3.90 -20.41
CA LEU A 188 -14.76 -3.35 -19.13
C LEU A 188 -15.86 -2.46 -18.56
N LEU A 189 -16.37 -2.84 -17.41
CA LEU A 189 -17.33 -2.02 -16.65
C LEU A 189 -16.57 -1.02 -15.78
N LYS A 190 -17.12 0.18 -15.67
CA LYS A 190 -16.64 1.27 -14.83
C LYS A 190 -17.71 1.64 -13.84
N THR A 191 -17.34 1.74 -12.57
CA THR A 191 -18.24 2.12 -11.48
C THR A 191 -17.75 3.43 -10.88
N THR A 192 -18.55 4.48 -11.02
CA THR A 192 -18.22 5.77 -10.40
C THR A 192 -18.24 5.66 -8.89
N GLN A 193 -17.24 6.23 -8.25
CA GLN A 193 -17.09 6.20 -6.80
C GLN A 193 -18.14 7.07 -6.12
N ASP A 194 -18.83 6.52 -5.11
CA ASP A 194 -19.76 7.30 -4.28
C ASP A 194 -18.96 8.22 -3.35
N GLN A 195 -19.05 9.53 -3.59
CA GLN A 195 -18.35 10.54 -2.82
C GLN A 195 -18.81 10.62 -1.35
N ALA A 196 -20.05 10.19 -1.05
CA ALA A 196 -20.55 10.15 0.33
C ALA A 196 -19.85 9.06 1.18
N LEU A 197 -19.26 8.05 0.53
CA LEU A 197 -18.51 6.99 1.19
C LEU A 197 -16.98 7.20 1.13
N ALA A 198 -16.53 8.23 0.42
CA ALA A 198 -15.12 8.49 0.21
C ALA A 198 -14.42 8.96 1.49
N SER A 199 -13.21 8.49 1.71
CA SER A 199 -12.31 9.04 2.71
C SER A 199 -10.90 9.19 2.14
N TYR A 200 -10.19 10.21 2.59
CA TYR A 200 -8.81 10.48 2.21
C TYR A 200 -7.95 10.58 3.47
N TYR A 201 -6.80 9.92 3.45
CA TYR A 201 -5.84 9.94 4.54
C TYR A 201 -4.47 10.37 4.03
N PRO A 202 -3.79 11.31 4.73
CA PRO A 202 -2.43 11.72 4.39
C PRO A 202 -1.40 10.63 4.74
N TYR A 203 -0.13 10.92 4.48
CA TYR A 203 0.95 10.10 5.01
C TYR A 203 0.91 10.12 6.54
N PRO A 204 1.07 8.95 7.23
CA PRO A 204 0.98 8.91 8.68
C PRO A 204 2.13 9.70 9.34
N GLU A 205 1.79 10.46 10.35
CA GLU A 205 2.73 11.22 11.18
C GLU A 205 3.00 10.50 12.51
N LYS A 206 3.99 10.98 13.27
CA LYS A 206 4.39 10.38 14.54
C LYS A 206 3.22 10.20 15.53
N ASP A 207 2.31 11.17 15.57
CA ASP A 207 1.16 11.15 16.48
C ASP A 207 0.08 10.14 16.08
N ASP A 208 0.18 9.58 14.86
CA ASP A 208 -0.72 8.53 14.41
C ASP A 208 -0.39 7.15 14.98
N PHE A 209 0.82 6.98 15.54
CA PHE A 209 1.25 5.72 16.16
C PHE A 209 0.73 5.62 17.61
N THR A 210 -0.58 5.67 17.77
CA THR A 210 -1.27 5.55 19.05
C THR A 210 -2.02 4.23 19.16
N VAL A 211 -1.97 3.63 20.34
CA VAL A 211 -2.65 2.38 20.67
C VAL A 211 -3.75 2.68 21.68
N ASP A 212 -5.00 2.43 21.31
CA ASP A 212 -6.18 2.70 22.14
C ASP A 212 -6.59 1.45 22.92
N THR A 213 -6.44 1.51 24.25
CA THR A 213 -6.78 0.41 25.15
C THR A 213 -8.28 0.18 25.33
N SER A 214 -9.13 1.10 24.84
CA SER A 214 -10.59 0.94 24.82
C SER A 214 -11.06 -0.08 23.76
N GLY A 215 -10.19 -0.50 22.86
CA GLY A 215 -10.44 -1.51 21.84
C GLY A 215 -10.06 -2.93 22.28
N SER A 216 -9.69 -3.76 21.31
CA SER A 216 -9.19 -5.13 21.57
C SER A 216 -7.67 -5.22 21.45
N ALA A 217 -7.06 -6.06 22.28
CA ALA A 217 -5.63 -6.34 22.26
C ALA A 217 -5.19 -6.94 20.90
N GLN A 218 -6.01 -7.76 20.28
CA GLN A 218 -5.77 -8.32 18.95
C GLN A 218 -5.63 -7.24 17.88
N ARG A 219 -6.50 -6.22 17.89
CA ARG A 219 -6.41 -5.10 16.94
C ARG A 219 -5.14 -4.29 17.13
N ALA A 220 -4.77 -4.02 18.39
CA ALA A 220 -3.54 -3.33 18.72
C ALA A 220 -2.32 -4.12 18.27
N TYR A 221 -2.30 -5.43 18.53
CA TYR A 221 -1.26 -6.34 18.07
C TYR A 221 -1.12 -6.31 16.54
N ASN A 222 -2.21 -6.48 15.81
CA ASN A 222 -2.20 -6.47 14.35
C ASN A 222 -1.74 -5.11 13.79
N PHE A 223 -2.20 -4.00 14.36
CA PHE A 223 -1.77 -2.67 13.96
C PHE A 223 -0.26 -2.47 14.17
N MET A 224 0.26 -2.78 15.35
CA MET A 224 1.68 -2.65 15.65
C MET A 224 2.54 -3.55 14.76
N ARG A 225 2.15 -4.81 14.56
CA ARG A 225 2.85 -5.75 13.66
C ARG A 225 2.91 -5.25 12.22
N ALA A 226 1.77 -4.75 11.72
CA ALA A 226 1.66 -4.27 10.36
C ALA A 226 2.42 -2.96 10.12
N THR A 227 2.60 -2.11 11.15
CA THR A 227 3.14 -0.75 10.98
C THR A 227 4.54 -0.56 11.55
N GLN A 228 5.15 -1.59 12.11
CA GLN A 228 6.51 -1.55 12.67
C GLN A 228 7.57 -1.08 11.67
N VAL A 229 7.38 -1.34 10.39
CA VAL A 229 8.27 -0.92 9.30
C VAL A 229 8.50 0.59 9.24
N PHE A 230 7.57 1.40 9.75
CA PHE A 230 7.71 2.86 9.80
C PHE A 230 8.73 3.34 10.84
N GLY A 231 9.16 2.47 11.75
CA GLY A 231 10.23 2.75 12.71
C GLY A 231 9.86 3.75 13.82
N HIS A 232 8.56 3.93 14.09
CA HIS A 232 8.06 4.76 15.18
C HIS A 232 7.72 3.92 16.41
N VAL A 233 7.88 4.51 17.59
CA VAL A 233 7.33 3.97 18.84
C VAL A 233 5.84 4.24 18.92
N TYR A 234 5.11 3.37 19.62
CA TYR A 234 3.67 3.53 19.80
C TYR A 234 3.34 4.14 21.14
N HIS A 235 2.52 5.18 21.12
CA HIS A 235 1.99 5.82 22.32
C HIS A 235 0.77 5.05 22.83
N CYS A 236 0.82 4.61 24.07
CA CYS A 236 -0.25 3.85 24.71
C CYS A 236 -0.57 4.45 26.07
N ASP A 237 -1.80 4.93 26.23
CA ASP A 237 -2.32 5.40 27.52
C ASP A 237 -3.12 4.29 28.19
N SER A 238 -2.73 3.89 29.40
CA SER A 238 -3.46 2.92 30.20
C SER A 238 -3.57 3.40 31.64
N ALA A 239 -4.78 3.63 32.11
CA ALA A 239 -5.11 4.19 33.42
C ALA A 239 -4.39 5.54 33.69
N GLN A 240 -3.37 5.53 34.55
CA GLN A 240 -2.62 6.74 34.94
C GLN A 240 -1.21 6.78 34.31
N HIS A 241 -0.91 5.87 33.40
CA HIS A 241 0.43 5.69 32.86
C HIS A 241 0.43 5.89 31.34
N HIS A 242 1.48 6.55 30.86
CA HIS A 242 1.81 6.65 29.45
C HIS A 242 3.01 5.76 29.15
N PHE A 243 2.86 4.89 28.17
CA PHE A 243 3.88 3.95 27.73
C PHE A 243 4.33 4.27 26.31
N LEU A 244 5.62 4.11 26.04
CA LEU A 244 6.18 4.07 24.69
C LEU A 244 6.48 2.61 24.36
N LEU A 245 5.66 2.02 23.51
CA LEU A 245 5.80 0.63 23.10
C LEU A 245 6.69 0.55 21.86
N ASP A 246 7.49 -0.50 21.80
CA ASP A 246 8.41 -0.75 20.70
C ASP A 246 7.87 -1.82 19.75
N GLU A 247 7.59 -3.02 20.26
CA GLU A 247 7.14 -4.15 19.48
C GLU A 247 6.00 -4.90 20.18
N ALA A 248 4.97 -5.23 19.43
CA ALA A 248 3.94 -6.16 19.88
C ALA A 248 4.44 -7.61 19.74
N ILE A 249 4.48 -8.33 20.85
CA ILE A 249 4.99 -9.70 20.92
C ILE A 249 3.86 -10.71 20.75
N ASP A 250 2.75 -10.52 21.48
CA ASP A 250 1.61 -11.44 21.49
C ASP A 250 0.38 -10.74 22.06
N TYR A 251 -0.76 -11.41 22.02
CA TYR A 251 -1.99 -11.02 22.71
C TYR A 251 -2.76 -12.24 23.23
N ASP A 252 -3.59 -12.04 24.24
CA ASP A 252 -4.52 -13.04 24.74
C ASP A 252 -5.92 -12.44 24.88
N ASN A 253 -6.84 -12.84 24.00
CA ASN A 253 -8.22 -12.36 24.02
C ASN A 253 -9.04 -12.86 25.23
N ASN A 254 -8.59 -13.93 25.91
CA ASN A 254 -9.28 -14.53 27.04
C ASN A 254 -8.74 -14.06 28.39
N ALA A 255 -7.56 -13.43 28.38
CA ALA A 255 -6.98 -12.87 29.60
C ALA A 255 -7.76 -11.63 30.05
N SER A 256 -7.91 -11.50 31.36
CA SER A 256 -8.46 -10.32 32.01
C SER A 256 -7.49 -9.87 33.09
N GLN A 257 -7.10 -8.61 33.06
CA GLN A 257 -6.15 -8.03 33.99
C GLN A 257 -6.61 -6.65 34.42
N ALA A 258 -6.51 -6.33 35.71
CA ALA A 258 -7.01 -5.04 36.24
C ALA A 258 -6.03 -3.89 36.05
N SER A 259 -4.73 -4.17 35.88
CA SER A 259 -3.68 -3.16 35.74
C SER A 259 -2.55 -3.67 34.87
N VAL A 260 -1.71 -2.77 34.37
CA VAL A 260 -0.50 -3.14 33.63
C VAL A 260 0.45 -3.93 34.56
N ASP A 261 0.95 -5.06 34.07
CA ASP A 261 2.01 -5.83 34.72
C ASP A 261 3.32 -5.71 33.93
N VAL A 262 4.44 -5.67 34.67
CA VAL A 262 5.78 -5.50 34.10
C VAL A 262 6.63 -6.72 34.38
N GLN A 263 7.03 -7.43 33.34
CA GLN A 263 7.90 -8.61 33.48
C GLN A 263 9.16 -8.45 32.61
N GLY A 264 10.25 -8.02 33.22
CA GLY A 264 11.49 -7.73 32.53
C GLY A 264 11.33 -6.54 31.56
N ASN A 265 11.53 -6.79 30.27
CA ASN A 265 11.32 -5.79 29.22
C ASN A 265 9.94 -5.88 28.53
N ARG A 266 9.00 -6.65 29.11
CA ARG A 266 7.66 -6.82 28.58
C ARG A 266 6.62 -6.16 29.47
N LEU A 267 5.64 -5.55 28.83
CA LEU A 267 4.42 -5.04 29.44
C LEU A 267 3.26 -5.95 29.05
N TYR A 268 2.43 -6.28 30.02
CA TYR A 268 1.15 -6.92 29.87
C TYR A 268 0.09 -5.85 30.08
N ILE A 269 -0.49 -5.35 29.02
CA ILE A 269 -1.36 -4.18 29.03
C ILE A 269 -2.81 -4.64 28.86
N PRO A 270 -3.69 -4.36 29.84
CA PRO A 270 -5.11 -4.69 29.72
C PRO A 270 -5.80 -3.77 28.70
N PHE A 271 -6.62 -4.38 27.87
CA PHE A 271 -7.55 -3.76 26.96
C PHE A 271 -8.98 -4.07 27.39
N ASN A 272 -9.97 -3.39 26.82
CA ASN A 272 -11.36 -3.79 27.04
C ASN A 272 -11.61 -5.23 26.65
N GLU A 273 -10.91 -5.72 25.61
CA GLU A 273 -10.96 -7.10 25.16
C GLU A 273 -9.53 -7.66 25.12
N GLY A 274 -9.15 -8.44 26.14
CA GLY A 274 -7.89 -9.15 26.20
C GLY A 274 -6.72 -8.36 26.79
N VAL A 275 -5.52 -8.91 26.64
CA VAL A 275 -4.24 -8.36 27.11
C VAL A 275 -3.25 -8.35 25.98
N LEU A 276 -2.63 -7.21 25.72
CA LEU A 276 -1.51 -7.06 24.78
C LEU A 276 -0.20 -7.30 25.52
N ILE A 277 0.71 -8.05 24.91
CA ILE A 277 2.09 -8.25 25.37
C ILE A 277 3.01 -7.48 24.41
N ALA A 278 3.71 -6.48 24.92
CA ALA A 278 4.59 -5.66 24.11
C ALA A 278 5.92 -5.36 24.82
N THR A 279 6.97 -5.12 24.06
CA THR A 279 8.19 -4.49 24.57
C THR A 279 8.01 -2.97 24.65
N TYR A 280 8.82 -2.31 25.47
CA TYR A 280 8.75 -0.87 25.66
C TYR A 280 10.13 -0.26 25.75
N THR A 281 10.25 0.97 25.25
CA THR A 281 11.45 1.80 25.34
C THR A 281 11.15 3.00 26.25
N GLY A 282 11.83 3.10 27.37
CA GLY A 282 11.76 4.27 28.23
C GLY A 282 11.11 4.03 29.59
N LYS A 283 11.40 4.96 30.53
CA LYS A 283 10.83 4.95 31.86
C LYS A 283 9.35 5.34 31.79
N LEU A 284 8.54 4.58 32.52
CA LEU A 284 7.18 4.96 32.83
C LEU A 284 7.16 6.37 33.40
N SER A 285 6.52 7.32 32.74
CA SER A 285 6.18 8.60 33.37
C SER A 285 5.00 8.35 34.30
N SER A 286 5.24 8.56 35.59
CA SER A 286 4.19 8.58 36.61
C SER A 286 3.37 9.85 36.49
#